data_231f2bf642a086be60148119a0fb16d6
#
_entry.id   231f2bf642a086be60148119a0fb16d6
#
_cell.length_a   1.000
_cell.length_b   1.000
_cell.length_c   1.000
_cell.angle_alpha   90.00
_cell.angle_beta   90.00
_cell.angle_gamma   90.00
#
_symmetry.space_group_name_H-M   'P 1'
#
loop_
_entity.id
_entity.type
_entity.pdbx_description
1 polymer ?
#
loop_
_entity_poly.entity_id
_entity_poly.type
_entity_poly.pdbx_seq_one_letter_code
_entity_poly.pdbx_strand_id
1 'polypeptide(L)' 'MTLAIAVTLAACGRSEPRSPQYFESHLEEARDIVAACEDDTHRGDECQNASIAVETAEAREKFERFRGK' A
#
# COMPACT_ATOMS: atom_id res chain seq x y z
N MET A 1 17.01 -22.62 26.35
CA MET A 1 16.88 -21.95 26.22
C MET A 1 16.86 -21.21 25.18
N THR A 2 16.56 -20.60 24.68
CA THR A 2 16.81 -19.93 23.68
C THR A 2 16.10 -20.10 22.52
N LEU A 3 15.35 -20.51 22.26
CA LEU A 3 14.75 -20.75 21.21
C LEU A 3 13.77 -19.87 20.72
N ALA A 4 13.20 -19.23 21.20
CA ALA A 4 12.17 -18.40 20.78
C ALA A 4 12.41 -17.64 19.55
N ILE A 5 13.49 -17.36 19.27
CA ILE A 5 13.81 -16.65 18.17
C ILE A 5 13.33 -17.11 16.89
N ALA A 6 13.40 -18.26 16.67
CA ALA A 6 13.02 -18.77 15.44
C ALA A 6 11.66 -18.38 15.04
N VAL A 7 10.86 -18.32 15.96
CA VAL A 7 9.53 -17.97 15.69
C VAL A 7 9.36 -16.69 15.02
N THR A 8 10.03 -15.75 15.47
CA THR A 8 9.89 -14.46 14.94
C THR A 8 10.19 -14.42 13.50
N LEU A 9 11.16 -15.11 13.11
CA LEU A 9 11.50 -15.09 11.75
C LEU A 9 10.44 -15.57 10.87
N ALA A 10 9.79 -16.56 11.28
CA ALA A 10 8.76 -17.10 10.49
C ALA A 10 7.73 -16.05 10.21
N ALA A 11 7.41 -15.34 11.18
CA ALA A 11 6.41 -14.34 11.02
C ALA A 11 6.82 -13.32 10.01
N CYS A 12 8.00 -12.94 10.07
CA CYS A 12 8.45 -11.98 9.15
C CYS A 12 8.36 -12.43 7.74
N GLY A 13 8.60 -13.63 7.51
CA GLY A 13 8.62 -14.10 6.18
C GLY A 13 7.33 -14.06 5.48
N ARG A 14 6.23 -13.97 6.21
CA ARG A 14 5.10 -14.03 5.54
C ARG A 14 4.39 -12.83 5.58
N SER A 15 4.75 -11.77 5.35
CA SER A 15 4.07 -10.55 5.44
C SER A 15 2.88 -10.50 4.57
N GLU A 16 1.86 -9.97 5.04
CA GLU A 16 0.68 -9.82 4.28
C GLU A 16 0.74 -8.54 3.50
N PRO A 17 0.04 -8.43 2.40
CA PRO A 17 0.05 -7.20 1.63
C PRO A 17 -0.53 -6.06 2.45
N ARG A 18 0.01 -4.90 2.30
CA ARG A 18 -0.48 -3.74 3.01
C ARG A 18 -1.83 -3.35 2.43
N SER A 19 -2.71 -2.89 3.28
CA SER A 19 -4.08 -2.64 2.89
C SER A 19 -4.26 -1.32 2.17
N PRO A 20 -5.38 -1.14 1.49
CA PRO A 20 -5.64 0.15 0.88
C PRO A 20 -5.68 1.26 1.91
N GLN A 21 -6.18 0.96 3.11
CA GLN A 21 -6.24 1.98 4.15
C GLN A 21 -4.84 2.40 4.58
N TYR A 22 -3.92 1.46 4.62
CA TYR A 22 -2.56 1.80 4.95
C TYR A 22 -2.03 2.77 3.90
N PHE A 23 -2.26 2.47 2.64
CA PHE A 23 -1.75 3.29 1.57
C PHE A 23 -2.44 4.64 1.52
N GLU A 24 -3.67 4.72 1.98
CA GLU A 24 -4.33 6.02 2.01
C GLU A 24 -3.64 6.95 3.00
N SER A 25 -3.05 6.39 4.03
CA SER A 25 -2.33 7.19 4.98
C SER A 25 -0.88 7.39 4.55
N HIS A 26 -0.43 6.69 3.54
CA HIS A 26 0.93 6.78 3.08
C HIS A 26 0.94 6.91 1.57
N LEU A 27 0.38 7.98 1.10
CA LEU A 27 0.18 8.14 -0.34
C LEU A 27 1.46 8.17 -1.16
N GLU A 28 2.52 8.68 -0.60
CA GLU A 28 3.75 8.68 -1.33
C GLU A 28 4.23 7.27 -1.56
N GLU A 29 4.12 6.44 -0.54
CA GLU A 29 4.49 5.06 -0.69
C GLU A 29 3.57 4.39 -1.69
N ALA A 30 2.29 4.73 -1.66
CA ALA A 30 1.35 4.13 -2.57
C ALA A 30 1.72 4.46 -4.01
N ARG A 31 2.11 5.67 -4.26
CA ARG A 31 2.48 6.07 -5.61
C ARG A 31 3.74 5.37 -6.07
N ASP A 32 4.68 5.15 -5.15
CA ASP A 32 5.89 4.43 -5.47
C ASP A 32 5.57 2.99 -5.84
N ILE A 33 4.64 2.38 -5.12
CA ILE A 33 4.26 1.01 -5.40
C ILE A 33 3.56 0.93 -6.76
N VAL A 34 2.70 1.87 -7.05
CA VAL A 34 2.00 1.86 -8.32
C VAL A 34 3.02 1.96 -9.46
N ALA A 35 3.98 2.85 -9.32
CA ALA A 35 4.99 3.01 -10.34
C ALA A 35 5.83 1.74 -10.51
N ALA A 36 6.17 1.12 -9.40
CA ALA A 36 6.95 -0.11 -9.46
C ALA A 36 6.14 -1.23 -10.10
N CYS A 37 4.84 -1.23 -9.88
CA CYS A 37 3.99 -2.22 -10.50
C CYS A 37 3.92 -2.03 -11.99
N GLU A 38 3.94 -0.80 -12.43
CA GLU A 38 3.89 -0.53 -13.85
C GLU A 38 5.17 -0.97 -14.53
N ASP A 39 6.27 -0.95 -13.80
CA ASP A 39 7.53 -1.37 -14.36
C ASP A 39 7.72 -2.86 -14.17
N ASP A 40 6.81 -3.54 -13.55
CA ASP A 40 6.89 -4.95 -13.25
C ASP A 40 7.99 -5.26 -12.24
N THR A 41 8.45 -4.29 -11.50
CA THR A 41 9.42 -4.56 -10.46
C THR A 41 8.73 -4.94 -9.17
N HIS A 42 7.42 -4.78 -9.09
CA HIS A 42 6.65 -5.17 -7.94
C HIS A 42 5.39 -5.85 -8.42
N ARG A 43 4.93 -6.85 -7.73
CA ARG A 43 3.73 -7.54 -8.11
C ARG A 43 2.97 -7.98 -6.92
N GLY A 44 1.77 -8.40 -7.09
CA GLY A 44 0.98 -8.92 -6.00
C GLY A 44 -0.16 -8.02 -5.62
N ASP A 45 -0.78 -8.37 -4.53
CA ASP A 45 -1.97 -7.67 -4.08
C ASP A 45 -1.72 -6.23 -3.71
N GLU A 46 -0.50 -5.90 -3.34
CA GLU A 46 -0.22 -4.53 -2.99
C GLU A 46 -0.38 -3.60 -4.18
N CYS A 47 -0.18 -4.11 -5.37
CA CYS A 47 -0.34 -3.29 -6.56
C CYS A 47 -1.76 -2.78 -6.63
N GLN A 48 -2.71 -3.66 -6.42
CA GLN A 48 -4.09 -3.26 -6.47
C GLN A 48 -4.44 -2.39 -5.28
N ASN A 49 -3.97 -2.73 -4.09
CA ASN A 49 -4.29 -1.96 -2.91
C ASN A 49 -3.74 -0.54 -3.00
N ALA A 50 -2.54 -0.39 -3.51
CA ALA A 50 -1.96 0.93 -3.65
C ALA A 50 -2.70 1.74 -4.71
N SER A 51 -3.10 1.07 -5.77
CA SER A 51 -3.81 1.73 -6.83
C SER A 51 -5.15 2.24 -6.34
N ILE A 52 -5.87 1.43 -5.56
CA ILE A 52 -7.12 1.85 -5.01
C ILE A 52 -6.93 3.07 -4.13
N ALA A 53 -5.89 3.07 -3.32
CA ALA A 53 -5.66 4.19 -2.42
C ALA A 53 -5.38 5.47 -3.20
N VAL A 54 -4.58 5.38 -4.24
CA VAL A 54 -4.25 6.56 -5.00
C VAL A 54 -5.49 7.08 -5.72
N GLU A 55 -6.28 6.19 -6.28
CA GLU A 55 -7.48 6.60 -6.97
C GLU A 55 -8.49 7.22 -6.01
N THR A 56 -8.59 6.66 -4.82
CA THR A 56 -9.49 7.19 -3.82
C THR A 56 -9.06 8.59 -3.42
N ALA A 57 -7.78 8.79 -3.23
CA ALA A 57 -7.27 10.09 -2.83
C ALA A 57 -7.50 11.12 -3.92
N GLU A 58 -7.32 10.73 -5.16
CA GLU A 58 -7.52 11.65 -6.26
C GLU A 58 -8.98 12.01 -6.42
N ALA A 59 -9.85 11.04 -6.23
CA ALA A 59 -11.27 11.31 -6.32
C ALA A 59 -11.72 12.24 -5.21
N ARG A 60 -11.17 12.03 -4.02
CA ARG A 60 -11.53 12.87 -2.90
C ARG A 60 -11.06 14.29 -3.14
N GLU A 61 -9.89 14.44 -3.67
CA GLU A 61 -9.35 15.73 -3.96
C GLU A 61 -10.20 16.45 -4.98
N LYS A 62 -10.62 15.77 -6.00
CA LYS A 62 -11.44 16.34 -7.02
C LYS A 62 -12.77 16.74 -6.46
N PHE A 63 -13.34 15.91 -5.62
CA PHE A 63 -14.61 16.20 -5.02
C PHE A 63 -14.54 17.42 -4.13
N GLU A 64 -13.47 17.55 -3.37
CA GLU A 64 -13.31 18.67 -2.52
C GLU A 64 -13.14 19.95 -3.31
N ARG A 65 -12.53 19.84 -4.46
CA ARG A 65 -12.33 20.99 -5.28
C ARG A 65 -13.67 21.52 -5.76
N PHE A 66 -14.57 20.65 -6.09
CA PHE A 66 -15.87 21.07 -6.51
C PHE A 66 -16.65 21.62 -5.37
N ARG A 67 -16.64 21.00 -4.25
CA ARG A 67 -17.36 21.49 -3.16
C ARG A 67 -16.76 22.72 -2.63
N GLY A 68 -15.53 22.90 -2.67
CA GLY A 68 -14.87 24.02 -2.12
C GLY A 68 -15.18 25.31 -2.77
N LYS A 69 -15.78 25.29 -3.88
CA LYS A 69 -16.05 26.49 -4.54
C LYS A 69 -17.26 26.99 -4.21
#